data_9992ec13abdf78faff6b0fe4bf010231
#
_entry.id   9992ec13abdf78faff6b0fe4bf010231
#
_cell.length_a   1.000
_cell.length_b   1.000
_cell.length_c   1.000
_cell.angle_alpha   90.00
_cell.angle_beta   90.00
_cell.angle_gamma   90.00
#
_symmetry.space_group_name_H-M   'P 1'
#
loop_
_entity.id
_entity.type
_entity.pdbx_description
1 polymer ?
#
loop_
_entity_poly.entity_id
_entity_poly.type
_entity_poly.pdbx_seq_one_letter_code
_entity_poly.pdbx_strand_id
1 'polypeptide(L)'
;MRKLALSIAFVLTGLVMNAQVAKIITKVNEAGDVGSFELDCNKGFPTLGKGLKYNITRHEFKGVELKNTYHVMLVMDRFFTKVLNNTMTISAVFSDGTKVSKIETIEDDGYFDGACTLTLASPPELALNLDLKQIIVNTGEKDVVYTVSAQKSNEFKKNLKNIVDAK
;
A
#
# COMPACT_ATOMS: atom_id res chain seq x y z
N MET A 1 39.88 -51.90 6.25
CA MET A 1 39.58 -50.52 6.71
C MET A 1 38.43 -49.98 5.90
N ARG A 2 37.21 -50.00 6.45
CA ARG A 2 36.00 -49.50 5.77
C ARG A 2 35.80 -48.02 6.14
N LYS A 3 35.86 -47.13 5.18
CA LYS A 3 35.56 -45.70 5.37
C LYS A 3 34.04 -45.53 5.39
N LEU A 4 33.50 -45.15 6.56
CA LEU A 4 32.11 -44.70 6.68
C LEU A 4 32.03 -43.26 6.12
N ALA A 5 31.28 -43.10 5.03
CA ALA A 5 30.89 -41.77 4.53
C ALA A 5 29.64 -41.33 5.30
N LEU A 6 29.79 -40.31 6.14
CA LEU A 6 28.67 -39.68 6.86
C LEU A 6 28.01 -38.65 5.92
N SER A 7 26.87 -39.01 5.34
CA SER A 7 26.05 -38.09 4.55
C SER A 7 25.25 -37.22 5.51
N ILE A 8 25.62 -35.96 5.64
CA ILE A 8 24.84 -34.95 6.36
C ILE A 8 23.74 -34.45 5.40
N ALA A 9 22.52 -34.91 5.59
CA ALA A 9 21.35 -34.37 4.94
C ALA A 9 21.00 -33.04 5.58
N PHE A 10 21.26 -31.92 4.87
CA PHE A 10 20.76 -30.58 5.21
C PHE A 10 19.26 -30.56 4.92
N VAL A 11 18.43 -30.71 5.93
CA VAL A 11 17.01 -30.44 5.84
C VAL A 11 16.85 -28.91 5.87
N LEU A 12 16.71 -28.29 4.71
CA LEU A 12 16.24 -26.91 4.59
C LEU A 12 14.76 -26.89 4.98
N THR A 13 14.47 -26.69 6.26
CA THR A 13 13.13 -26.26 6.69
C THR A 13 12.93 -24.84 6.19
N GLY A 14 12.33 -24.72 5.01
CA GLY A 14 11.84 -23.44 4.52
C GLY A 14 10.81 -22.91 5.51
N LEU A 15 11.19 -21.92 6.31
CA LEU A 15 10.24 -21.09 7.06
C LEU A 15 9.31 -20.41 6.05
N VAL A 16 8.17 -21.03 5.79
CA VAL A 16 7.06 -20.36 5.13
C VAL A 16 6.58 -19.30 6.11
N MET A 17 7.16 -18.10 6.02
CA MET A 17 6.61 -16.94 6.70
C MET A 17 5.24 -16.68 6.07
N ASN A 18 4.18 -17.19 6.70
CA ASN A 18 2.82 -16.82 6.37
C ASN A 18 2.72 -15.31 6.57
N ALA A 19 2.67 -14.56 5.47
CA ALA A 19 2.37 -13.14 5.52
C ALA A 19 1.05 -12.99 6.27
N GLN A 20 1.08 -12.37 7.44
CA GLN A 20 -0.10 -12.18 8.26
C GLN A 20 -1.02 -11.22 7.52
N VAL A 21 -2.14 -11.74 7.04
CA VAL A 21 -3.15 -10.93 6.38
C VAL A 21 -3.84 -10.08 7.43
N ALA A 22 -3.91 -8.77 7.19
CA ALA A 22 -4.55 -7.85 8.11
C ALA A 22 -6.05 -8.14 8.21
N LYS A 23 -6.60 -8.02 9.42
CA LYS A 23 -8.04 -8.08 9.67
C LYS A 23 -8.73 -6.89 9.00
N ILE A 24 -9.99 -7.05 8.62
CA ILE A 24 -10.80 -5.98 8.03
C ILE A 24 -11.78 -5.47 9.08
N ILE A 25 -11.95 -4.15 9.13
CA ILE A 25 -12.99 -3.46 9.89
C ILE A 25 -14.02 -2.93 8.90
N THR A 26 -15.29 -3.15 9.21
CA THR A 26 -16.41 -2.58 8.46
C THR A 26 -17.01 -1.42 9.25
N LYS A 27 -17.24 -0.30 8.59
CA LYS A 27 -17.92 0.87 9.14
C LYS A 27 -19.06 1.27 8.21
N VAL A 28 -20.10 1.84 8.76
CA VAL A 28 -21.21 2.41 8.00
C VAL A 28 -21.41 3.84 8.51
N ASN A 29 -21.65 4.79 7.61
CA ASN A 29 -21.94 6.17 8.01
C ASN A 29 -23.30 6.27 8.73
N GLU A 30 -23.58 7.39 9.39
CA GLU A 30 -24.80 7.60 10.16
C GLU A 30 -26.07 7.47 9.30
N ALA A 31 -26.01 7.86 8.05
CA ALA A 31 -27.13 7.73 7.10
C ALA A 31 -27.36 6.28 6.62
N GLY A 32 -26.36 5.39 6.80
CA GLY A 32 -26.44 3.99 6.38
C GLY A 32 -26.31 3.77 4.87
N ASP A 33 -25.97 4.80 4.11
CA ASP A 33 -25.86 4.79 2.64
C ASP A 33 -24.42 4.62 2.13
N VAL A 34 -23.42 4.82 2.99
CA VAL A 34 -22.02 4.58 2.68
C VAL A 34 -21.42 3.58 3.65
N GLY A 35 -20.98 2.43 3.13
CA GLY A 35 -20.17 1.47 3.84
C GLY A 35 -18.68 1.67 3.54
N SER A 36 -17.82 1.39 4.50
CA SER A 36 -16.38 1.30 4.27
C SER A 36 -15.81 0.01 4.84
N PHE A 37 -14.86 -0.55 4.10
CA PHE A 37 -14.06 -1.71 4.49
C PHE A 37 -12.61 -1.26 4.52
N GLU A 38 -11.96 -1.37 5.66
CA GLU A 38 -10.58 -0.92 5.86
C GLU A 38 -9.75 -1.95 6.60
N LEU A 39 -8.43 -1.88 6.47
CA LEU A 39 -7.55 -2.75 7.25
C LEU A 39 -7.60 -2.34 8.72
N ASP A 40 -7.64 -3.34 9.62
CA ASP A 40 -7.54 -3.11 11.06
C ASP A 40 -6.10 -2.71 11.43
N CYS A 41 -5.92 -1.42 11.61
CA CYS A 41 -4.62 -0.82 11.98
C CYS A 41 -4.47 -0.58 13.49
N ASN A 42 -5.29 -1.17 14.35
CA ASN A 42 -5.20 -1.00 15.82
C ASN A 42 -3.85 -1.41 16.40
N LYS A 43 -3.14 -2.32 15.74
CA LYS A 43 -1.77 -2.74 16.09
C LYS A 43 -0.69 -2.02 15.27
N GLY A 44 -1.05 -0.98 14.55
CA GLY A 44 -0.21 -0.21 13.65
C GLY A 44 -0.43 -0.53 12.17
N PHE A 45 -0.05 0.41 11.34
CA PHE A 45 -0.18 0.27 9.89
C PHE A 45 0.78 -0.79 9.33
N PRO A 46 0.36 -1.62 8.37
CA PRO A 46 1.27 -2.46 7.61
C PRO A 46 2.30 -1.63 6.85
N THR A 47 3.48 -2.22 6.58
CA THR A 47 4.60 -1.52 5.94
C THR A 47 4.78 -1.98 4.50
N LEU A 48 5.05 -1.03 3.59
CA LEU A 48 5.52 -1.30 2.22
C LEU A 48 7.05 -1.37 2.13
N GLY A 49 7.75 -0.72 3.05
CA GLY A 49 9.19 -0.68 3.11
C GLY A 49 9.66 0.12 4.32
N LYS A 50 10.98 0.39 4.38
CA LYS A 50 11.54 1.22 5.44
C LYS A 50 10.98 2.64 5.34
N GLY A 51 10.36 3.11 6.42
CA GLY A 51 9.82 4.46 6.51
C GLY A 51 8.54 4.68 5.69
N LEU A 52 7.90 3.63 5.19
CA LEU A 52 6.66 3.73 4.42
C LEU A 52 5.64 2.73 4.93
N LYS A 53 4.50 3.23 5.38
CA LYS A 53 3.35 2.47 5.85
C LYS A 53 2.13 2.74 4.97
N TYR A 54 1.10 1.90 5.07
CA TYR A 54 -0.12 2.09 4.30
C TYR A 54 -1.37 1.63 5.04
N ASN A 55 -2.52 2.12 4.58
CA ASN A 55 -3.84 1.54 4.82
C ASN A 55 -4.58 1.43 3.49
N ILE A 56 -5.53 0.50 3.41
CA ILE A 56 -6.41 0.33 2.24
C ILE A 56 -7.84 0.46 2.71
N THR A 57 -8.62 1.27 1.99
CA THR A 57 -10.05 1.45 2.23
C THR A 57 -10.82 1.25 0.93
N ARG A 58 -11.94 0.51 0.99
CA ARG A 58 -12.98 0.47 -0.03
C ARG A 58 -14.21 1.17 0.52
N HIS A 59 -14.76 2.11 -0.22
CA HIS A 59 -16.07 2.67 0.05
C HIS A 59 -17.11 2.06 -0.88
N GLU A 60 -18.24 1.68 -0.31
CA GLU A 60 -19.43 1.24 -1.01
C GLU A 60 -20.55 2.27 -0.82
N PHE A 61 -21.17 2.68 -1.92
CA PHE A 61 -22.32 3.59 -1.90
C PHE A 61 -23.59 2.80 -2.19
N LYS A 62 -24.57 2.86 -1.30
CA LYS A 62 -25.87 2.18 -1.47
C LYS A 62 -26.85 3.08 -2.21
N GLY A 63 -27.64 2.49 -3.10
CA GLY A 63 -28.75 3.19 -3.74
C GLY A 63 -28.40 4.01 -4.99
N VAL A 64 -27.15 3.98 -5.41
CA VAL A 64 -26.68 4.60 -6.65
C VAL A 64 -25.87 3.55 -7.43
N GLU A 65 -25.91 3.63 -8.75
CA GLU A 65 -25.09 2.77 -9.64
C GLU A 65 -23.60 3.16 -9.55
N LEU A 66 -23.17 3.56 -8.33
CA LEU A 66 -21.81 4.01 -8.04
C LEU A 66 -20.92 2.79 -7.84
N LYS A 67 -19.86 2.79 -8.60
CA LYS A 67 -18.76 1.84 -8.44
C LYS A 67 -18.09 2.05 -7.08
N ASN A 68 -17.70 0.96 -6.43
CA ASN A 68 -16.83 1.02 -5.27
C ASN A 68 -15.61 1.89 -5.55
N THR A 69 -15.18 2.68 -4.59
CA THR A 69 -13.93 3.42 -4.68
C THR A 69 -12.87 2.78 -3.78
N TYR A 70 -11.64 2.72 -4.27
CA TYR A 70 -10.52 2.12 -3.57
C TYR A 70 -9.44 3.17 -3.32
N HIS A 71 -9.03 3.28 -2.06
CA HIS A 71 -8.06 4.27 -1.62
C HIS A 71 -6.90 3.57 -0.90
N VAL A 72 -5.69 4.01 -1.20
CA VAL A 72 -4.48 3.61 -0.49
C VAL A 72 -3.91 4.83 0.19
N MET A 73 -4.09 4.91 1.51
CA MET A 73 -3.41 5.90 2.32
C MET A 73 -1.96 5.48 2.51
N LEU A 74 -1.04 6.34 2.19
CA LEU A 74 0.40 6.19 2.40
C LEU A 74 0.81 7.08 3.57
N VAL A 75 1.65 6.56 4.47
CA VAL A 75 2.22 7.31 5.59
C VAL A 75 3.73 7.14 5.55
N MET A 76 4.43 8.23 5.33
CA MET A 76 5.89 8.31 5.25
C MET A 76 6.47 8.76 6.59
N ASP A 77 7.69 8.36 6.89
CA ASP A 77 8.36 8.61 8.17
C ASP A 77 9.11 9.96 8.21
N ARG A 78 8.74 10.90 7.34
CA ARG A 78 9.42 12.19 7.24
C ARG A 78 8.49 13.30 6.80
N PHE A 79 8.91 14.52 7.12
CA PHE A 79 8.37 15.74 6.56
C PHE A 79 9.12 16.14 5.29
N PHE A 80 8.40 16.75 4.35
CA PHE A 80 8.97 17.30 3.11
C PHE A 80 8.90 18.82 3.21
N THR A 81 10.06 19.46 3.40
CA THR A 81 10.16 20.89 3.74
C THR A 81 10.58 21.76 2.58
N LYS A 82 10.95 21.18 1.45
CA LYS A 82 11.36 21.90 0.25
C LYS A 82 10.55 21.42 -0.92
N VAL A 83 9.40 22.01 -1.09
CA VAL A 83 8.45 21.64 -2.13
C VAL A 83 8.34 22.82 -3.10
N LEU A 84 8.77 22.60 -4.33
CA LEU A 84 8.76 23.63 -5.35
C LEU A 84 7.33 23.94 -5.79
N ASN A 85 6.98 25.21 -5.86
CA ASN A 85 5.64 25.69 -6.27
C ASN A 85 4.49 25.10 -5.43
N ASN A 86 4.75 24.73 -4.17
CA ASN A 86 3.76 24.18 -3.26
C ASN A 86 3.01 22.96 -3.81
N THR A 87 3.64 22.19 -4.71
CA THR A 87 3.04 21.00 -5.28
C THR A 87 4.01 19.82 -5.27
N MET A 88 3.50 18.65 -4.93
CA MET A 88 4.24 17.38 -5.02
C MET A 88 3.49 16.40 -5.90
N THR A 89 4.21 15.52 -6.56
CA THR A 89 3.63 14.35 -7.21
C THR A 89 4.03 13.10 -6.46
N ILE A 90 3.04 12.32 -6.03
CA ILE A 90 3.24 11.03 -5.39
C ILE A 90 2.79 9.95 -6.36
N SER A 91 3.69 9.01 -6.66
CA SER A 91 3.46 7.98 -7.67
C SER A 91 3.73 6.59 -7.12
N ALA A 92 2.77 5.68 -7.27
CA ALA A 92 2.97 4.25 -7.13
C ALA A 92 3.39 3.67 -8.49
N VAL A 93 4.56 3.02 -8.55
CA VAL A 93 5.14 2.46 -9.78
C VAL A 93 5.07 0.94 -9.73
N PHE A 94 4.48 0.34 -10.75
CA PHE A 94 4.27 -1.09 -10.87
C PHE A 94 5.35 -1.77 -11.74
N SER A 95 5.34 -3.11 -11.77
CA SER A 95 6.39 -3.92 -12.40
C SER A 95 6.51 -3.76 -13.91
N ASP A 96 5.47 -3.32 -14.57
CA ASP A 96 5.44 -3.00 -16.01
C ASP A 96 5.80 -1.54 -16.33
N GLY A 97 6.09 -0.72 -15.29
CA GLY A 97 6.36 0.71 -15.41
C GLY A 97 5.12 1.60 -15.32
N THR A 98 3.92 1.02 -15.27
CA THR A 98 2.67 1.79 -15.09
C THR A 98 2.71 2.54 -13.76
N LYS A 99 2.13 3.74 -13.73
CA LYS A 99 2.06 4.61 -12.55
C LYS A 99 0.64 4.97 -12.20
N VAL A 100 0.34 4.97 -10.91
CA VAL A 100 -0.83 5.64 -10.33
C VAL A 100 -0.30 6.82 -9.53
N SER A 101 -0.71 8.03 -9.91
CA SER A 101 -0.14 9.25 -9.34
C SER A 101 -1.22 10.17 -8.81
N LYS A 102 -0.85 10.97 -7.82
CA LYS A 102 -1.62 12.08 -7.28
C LYS A 102 -0.73 13.31 -7.15
N ILE A 103 -1.28 14.47 -7.47
CA ILE A 103 -0.68 15.75 -7.14
C ILE A 103 -1.27 16.21 -5.80
N GLU A 104 -0.40 16.47 -4.84
CA GLU A 104 -0.73 17.11 -3.57
C GLU A 104 -0.36 18.58 -3.63
N THR A 105 -1.28 19.44 -3.26
CA THR A 105 -1.03 20.86 -3.05
C THR A 105 -0.77 21.08 -1.57
N ILE A 106 0.31 21.77 -1.25
CA ILE A 106 0.71 22.07 0.13
C ILE A 106 0.18 23.45 0.46
N GLU A 107 -0.42 23.58 1.62
CA GLU A 107 -0.88 24.86 2.14
C GLU A 107 0.29 25.77 2.55
N ASP A 108 0.00 26.96 3.03
CA ASP A 108 0.90 28.13 3.14
C ASP A 108 2.18 27.96 3.97
N ASP A 109 2.36 26.89 4.75
CA ASP A 109 3.55 26.67 5.56
C ASP A 109 4.71 26.00 4.81
N GLY A 110 4.48 25.56 3.59
CA GLY A 110 5.52 25.05 2.69
C GLY A 110 6.06 23.67 3.07
N TYR A 111 5.37 22.90 3.94
CA TYR A 111 5.79 21.56 4.19
C TYR A 111 4.64 20.54 4.20
N PHE A 112 4.99 19.29 3.96
CA PHE A 112 4.07 18.15 3.86
C PHE A 112 4.40 17.14 4.96
N ASP A 113 3.39 16.70 5.71
CA ASP A 113 3.51 15.84 6.88
C ASP A 113 3.77 14.36 6.56
N GLY A 114 3.80 14.01 5.29
CA GLY A 114 4.08 12.65 4.83
C GLY A 114 2.87 11.73 4.74
N ALA A 115 1.65 12.23 4.87
CA ALA A 115 0.43 11.43 4.66
C ALA A 115 -0.30 11.81 3.39
N CYS A 116 -0.59 10.85 2.52
CA CYS A 116 -1.38 11.07 1.30
C CYS A 116 -2.25 9.87 0.97
N THR A 117 -3.27 10.08 0.13
CA THR A 117 -4.16 9.03 -0.33
C THR A 117 -4.16 8.94 -1.84
N LEU A 118 -3.74 7.79 -2.38
CA LEU A 118 -3.88 7.45 -3.79
C LEU A 118 -5.24 6.79 -4.03
N THR A 119 -5.92 7.17 -5.11
CA THR A 119 -7.14 6.52 -5.56
C THR A 119 -6.80 5.51 -6.66
N LEU A 120 -7.20 4.27 -6.47
CA LEU A 120 -7.06 3.21 -7.46
C LEU A 120 -8.27 3.19 -8.40
N ALA A 121 -8.10 2.56 -9.57
CA ALA A 121 -9.22 2.24 -10.45
C ALA A 121 -10.24 1.34 -9.76
N SER A 122 -11.48 1.29 -10.25
CA SER A 122 -12.53 0.42 -9.76
C SER A 122 -13.05 -0.48 -10.90
N PRO A 123 -12.76 -1.79 -10.82
CA PRO A 123 -11.96 -2.54 -9.84
C PRO A 123 -10.46 -2.23 -9.93
N PRO A 124 -9.67 -2.51 -8.87
CA PRO A 124 -8.25 -2.14 -8.81
C PRO A 124 -7.33 -3.19 -9.48
N GLU A 125 -7.66 -3.59 -10.70
CA GLU A 125 -7.03 -4.68 -11.48
C GLU A 125 -5.50 -4.53 -11.58
N LEU A 126 -5.03 -3.31 -11.86
CA LEU A 126 -3.60 -3.03 -11.96
C LEU A 126 -2.86 -3.44 -10.68
N ALA A 127 -3.37 -2.97 -9.53
CA ALA A 127 -2.74 -3.19 -8.24
C ALA A 127 -2.90 -4.63 -7.71
N LEU A 128 -3.91 -5.37 -8.20
CA LEU A 128 -4.09 -6.80 -7.90
C LEU A 128 -3.15 -7.68 -8.72
N ASN A 129 -2.91 -7.34 -9.98
CA ASN A 129 -2.19 -8.20 -10.93
C ASN A 129 -0.69 -7.90 -11.00
N LEU A 130 -0.28 -6.64 -10.84
CA LEU A 130 1.11 -6.24 -10.95
C LEU A 130 1.78 -6.07 -9.59
N ASP A 131 3.10 -6.25 -9.55
CA ASP A 131 3.88 -5.97 -8.35
C ASP A 131 4.08 -4.47 -8.20
N LEU A 132 3.78 -3.94 -7.02
CA LEU A 132 4.20 -2.61 -6.63
C LEU A 132 5.71 -2.60 -6.39
N LYS A 133 6.46 -1.77 -7.10
CA LYS A 133 7.93 -1.71 -7.03
C LYS A 133 8.44 -0.53 -6.23
N GLN A 134 7.81 0.62 -6.37
CA GLN A 134 8.28 1.85 -5.75
C GLN A 134 7.11 2.78 -5.44
N ILE A 135 7.28 3.60 -4.41
CA ILE A 135 6.57 4.86 -4.23
C ILE A 135 7.58 5.97 -4.44
N ILE A 136 7.29 6.88 -5.34
CA ILE A 136 8.14 8.05 -5.66
C ILE A 136 7.41 9.30 -5.22
N VAL A 137 8.07 10.12 -4.41
CA VAL A 137 7.62 11.45 -4.03
C VAL A 137 8.52 12.46 -4.73
N ASN A 138 7.98 13.13 -5.72
CA ASN A 138 8.66 14.21 -6.45
C ASN A 138 8.25 15.55 -5.83
N THR A 139 9.22 16.27 -5.25
CA THR A 139 9.01 17.57 -4.60
C THR A 139 9.26 18.76 -5.55
N GLY A 140 9.52 18.50 -6.83
CA GLY A 140 9.98 19.49 -7.79
C GLY A 140 11.48 19.76 -7.73
N GLU A 141 12.13 19.62 -6.55
CA GLU A 141 13.58 19.70 -6.42
C GLU A 141 14.25 18.35 -6.58
N LYS A 142 13.62 17.31 -6.06
CA LYS A 142 14.19 15.94 -6.06
C LYS A 142 13.12 14.87 -5.94
N ASP A 143 13.51 13.67 -6.29
CA ASP A 143 12.75 12.45 -6.02
C ASP A 143 13.18 11.82 -4.70
N VAL A 144 12.21 11.44 -3.87
CA VAL A 144 12.40 10.55 -2.74
C VAL A 144 11.76 9.21 -3.09
N VAL A 145 12.56 8.15 -3.15
CA VAL A 145 12.14 6.84 -3.63
C VAL A 145 12.09 5.86 -2.46
N TYR A 146 10.92 5.24 -2.27
CA TYR A 146 10.70 4.13 -1.37
C TYR A 146 10.59 2.84 -2.18
N THR A 147 11.58 1.96 -2.04
CA THR A 147 11.58 0.67 -2.72
C THR A 147 10.70 -0.33 -1.98
N VAL A 148 9.87 -1.05 -2.73
CA VAL A 148 8.99 -2.11 -2.22
C VAL A 148 9.56 -3.46 -2.61
N SER A 149 9.86 -4.32 -1.62
CA SER A 149 10.32 -5.68 -1.88
C SER A 149 9.21 -6.55 -2.46
N ALA A 150 9.58 -7.64 -3.15
CA ALA A 150 8.61 -8.61 -3.68
C ALA A 150 7.70 -9.19 -2.57
N GLN A 151 8.26 -9.45 -1.39
CA GLN A 151 7.48 -9.89 -0.23
C GLN A 151 6.43 -8.84 0.16
N LYS A 152 6.82 -7.57 0.29
CA LYS A 152 5.91 -6.47 0.68
C LYS A 152 4.86 -6.17 -0.39
N SER A 153 5.23 -6.28 -1.66
CA SER A 153 4.28 -6.21 -2.76
C SER A 153 3.23 -7.32 -2.68
N ASN A 154 3.64 -8.55 -2.39
CA ASN A 154 2.71 -9.67 -2.22
C ASN A 154 1.80 -9.51 -0.99
N GLU A 155 2.32 -8.99 0.14
CA GLU A 155 1.51 -8.66 1.32
C GLU A 155 0.47 -7.59 0.98
N PHE A 156 0.86 -6.55 0.26
CA PHE A 156 -0.04 -5.49 -0.20
C PHE A 156 -1.16 -6.04 -1.09
N LYS A 157 -0.83 -6.86 -2.10
CA LYS A 157 -1.82 -7.51 -2.98
C LYS A 157 -2.80 -8.39 -2.22
N LYS A 158 -2.33 -9.17 -1.26
CA LYS A 158 -3.20 -9.99 -0.39
C LYS A 158 -4.17 -9.13 0.42
N ASN A 159 -3.68 -8.06 1.02
CA ASN A 159 -4.50 -7.14 1.79
C ASN A 159 -5.53 -6.42 0.89
N LEU A 160 -5.12 -5.98 -0.30
CA LEU A 160 -6.02 -5.37 -1.28
C LEU A 160 -7.10 -6.36 -1.73
N LYS A 161 -6.71 -7.61 -2.04
CA LYS A 161 -7.68 -8.65 -2.42
C LYS A 161 -8.70 -8.90 -1.31
N ASN A 162 -8.28 -8.95 -0.07
CA ASN A 162 -9.21 -9.10 1.06
C ASN A 162 -10.21 -7.95 1.15
N ILE A 163 -9.76 -6.71 0.93
CA ILE A 163 -10.64 -5.53 0.91
C ILE A 163 -11.62 -5.60 -0.26
N VAL A 164 -11.18 -6.09 -1.43
CA VAL A 164 -12.05 -6.30 -2.60
C VAL A 164 -13.11 -7.37 -2.33
N ASP A 165 -12.74 -8.46 -1.68
CA ASP A 165 -13.59 -9.62 -1.43
C ASP A 165 -14.48 -9.46 -0.17
N ALA A 166 -14.26 -8.43 0.66
CA ALA A 166 -15.01 -8.20 1.89
C ALA A 166 -16.51 -7.97 1.61
N LYS A 167 -17.37 -8.49 2.52
CA LYS A 167 -18.85 -8.43 2.41
C LYS A 167 -19.45 -7.84 3.66
#